data_f9989d54ce71526c3cfe5f00dc6576b1
#
_entry.id   f9989d54ce71526c3cfe5f00dc6576b1
#
_cell.length_a   1.000
_cell.length_b   1.000
_cell.length_c   1.000
_cell.angle_alpha   90.00
_cell.angle_beta   90.00
_cell.angle_gamma   90.00
#
_symmetry.space_group_name_H-M   'P 1'
#
loop_
_entity.id
_entity.type
_entity.pdbx_description
1 polymer ?
#
loop_
_entity_poly.entity_id
_entity_poly.type
_entity_poly.pdbx_seq_one_letter_code
_entity_poly.pdbx_strand_id
1 'polypeptide(L)'
;SFGCEIKSAVDLAANFIRGMHQAGMAATGKHFPGHGHVIADSHLETPYDERSQEDIFNQDIQPFQQLIEQNLLQAIMPAHVIYSQCDSQPASGSKFWLQDILRAQLNFNGAIFSDDLGMKGAGFMGDFVARSEQALNAGCDLLLLCNERDGVIQVLDNLKLSEKQSCFLLRQQRLQSLFKRKKLTWSELECAPRWLENRQKLTALQQQWLAAKN
;
A
#
# COMPACT_ATOMS: atom_id res chain seq x y z
N SER A 1 3.99 3.54 -12.31
CA SER A 1 5.07 4.12 -11.49
C SER A 1 5.21 5.61 -11.79
N PHE A 2 5.80 6.36 -10.86
CA PHE A 2 5.99 7.81 -10.99
C PHE A 2 7.35 8.18 -11.60
N GLY A 3 8.20 7.23 -11.97
CA GLY A 3 9.51 7.47 -12.58
C GLY A 3 10.54 6.41 -12.19
N CYS A 4 11.72 6.49 -12.80
CA CYS A 4 12.86 5.59 -12.51
C CYS A 4 13.83 6.19 -11.48
N GLU A 5 13.86 7.53 -11.37
CA GLU A 5 14.70 8.26 -10.43
C GLU A 5 13.96 8.47 -9.11
N ILE A 6 14.58 8.14 -7.98
CA ILE A 6 13.99 8.23 -6.63
C ILE A 6 13.41 9.64 -6.38
N LYS A 7 14.21 10.67 -6.64
CA LYS A 7 13.79 12.06 -6.44
C LYS A 7 12.54 12.41 -7.26
N SER A 8 12.54 12.10 -8.54
CA SER A 8 11.40 12.36 -9.42
C SER A 8 10.15 11.57 -9.00
N ALA A 9 10.33 10.31 -8.62
CA ALA A 9 9.24 9.47 -8.15
C ALA A 9 8.61 10.02 -6.87
N VAL A 10 9.43 10.46 -5.91
CA VAL A 10 8.97 11.06 -4.64
C VAL A 10 8.26 12.39 -4.90
N ASP A 11 8.83 13.28 -5.71
CA ASP A 11 8.25 14.59 -6.00
C ASP A 11 6.89 14.47 -6.68
N LEU A 12 6.76 13.58 -7.67
CA LEU A 12 5.50 13.37 -8.38
C LEU A 12 4.45 12.70 -7.47
N ALA A 13 4.84 11.66 -6.72
CA ALA A 13 3.95 11.00 -5.77
C ALA A 13 3.50 11.97 -4.68
N ALA A 14 4.41 12.76 -4.09
CA ALA A 14 4.08 13.74 -3.07
C ALA A 14 3.07 14.78 -3.56
N ASN A 15 3.25 15.31 -4.78
CA ASN A 15 2.32 16.27 -5.36
C ASN A 15 0.94 15.65 -5.64
N PHE A 16 0.92 14.41 -6.14
CA PHE A 16 -0.33 13.67 -6.35
C PHE A 16 -1.07 13.45 -5.02
N ILE A 17 -0.36 12.99 -3.98
CA ILE A 17 -0.92 12.76 -2.64
C ILE A 17 -1.42 14.06 -2.02
N ARG A 18 -0.68 15.17 -2.13
CA ARG A 18 -1.15 16.48 -1.64
C ARG A 18 -2.47 16.88 -2.32
N GLY A 19 -2.64 16.59 -3.62
CA GLY A 19 -3.91 16.78 -4.32
C GLY A 19 -5.04 15.93 -3.74
N MET A 20 -4.78 14.65 -3.42
CA MET A 20 -5.74 13.76 -2.75
C MET A 20 -6.12 14.30 -1.36
N HIS A 21 -5.14 14.71 -0.54
CA HIS A 21 -5.38 15.28 0.79
C HIS A 21 -6.24 16.54 0.74
N GLN A 22 -6.02 17.41 -0.25
CA GLN A 22 -6.86 18.61 -0.44
C GLN A 22 -8.31 18.25 -0.77
N ALA A 23 -8.55 17.09 -1.39
CA ALA A 23 -9.89 16.55 -1.62
C ALA A 23 -10.45 15.76 -0.41
N GLY A 24 -9.70 15.68 0.69
CA GLY A 24 -10.08 14.94 1.90
C GLY A 24 -9.91 13.42 1.78
N MET A 25 -9.09 12.95 0.84
CA MET A 25 -8.80 11.53 0.63
C MET A 25 -7.51 11.13 1.33
N ALA A 26 -7.47 9.92 1.89
CA ALA A 26 -6.25 9.29 2.38
C ALA A 26 -5.47 8.66 1.20
N ALA A 27 -4.16 8.50 1.38
CA ALA A 27 -3.29 7.88 0.40
C ALA A 27 -2.67 6.59 0.93
N THR A 28 -2.56 5.59 0.05
CA THR A 28 -1.90 4.31 0.33
C THR A 28 -0.67 4.15 -0.57
N GLY A 29 0.50 3.93 0.04
CA GLY A 29 1.72 3.56 -0.67
C GLY A 29 1.78 2.05 -0.91
N LYS A 30 2.12 1.63 -2.14
CA LYS A 30 2.24 0.21 -2.49
C LYS A 30 3.22 -0.02 -3.64
N HIS A 31 3.83 -1.16 -3.69
CA HIS A 31 3.82 -2.24 -2.71
C HIS A 31 5.15 -2.23 -1.94
N PHE A 32 5.08 -2.08 -0.62
CA PHE A 32 6.25 -2.00 0.26
C PHE A 32 6.94 -3.37 0.40
N PRO A 33 8.28 -3.45 0.46
CA PRO A 33 9.28 -2.36 0.44
C PRO A 33 9.59 -1.83 -0.97
N GLY A 34 9.13 -2.47 -2.04
CA GLY A 34 9.27 -2.12 -3.45
C GLY A 34 9.11 -3.36 -4.33
N HIS A 35 8.42 -3.26 -5.46
CA HIS A 35 8.11 -4.38 -6.35
C HIS A 35 8.73 -4.20 -7.75
N GLY A 36 9.51 -3.11 -7.96
CA GLY A 36 9.93 -2.70 -9.31
C GLY A 36 11.03 -3.55 -9.93
N HIS A 37 11.77 -4.34 -9.15
CA HIS A 37 12.84 -5.19 -9.64
C HIS A 37 12.38 -6.61 -9.99
N VAL A 38 11.32 -7.09 -9.36
CA VAL A 38 10.83 -8.45 -9.52
C VAL A 38 10.06 -8.57 -10.84
N ILE A 39 10.47 -9.53 -11.70
CA ILE A 39 9.84 -9.80 -13.00
C ILE A 39 8.63 -10.72 -12.85
N ALA A 40 8.70 -11.67 -11.90
CA ALA A 40 7.62 -12.61 -11.63
C ALA A 40 6.34 -11.90 -11.16
N ASP A 41 5.21 -12.32 -11.73
CA ASP A 41 3.90 -11.78 -11.38
C ASP A 41 3.36 -12.46 -10.11
N SER A 42 3.23 -11.69 -9.03
CA SER A 42 2.68 -12.18 -7.76
C SER A 42 1.24 -12.69 -7.83
N HIS A 43 0.51 -12.41 -8.92
CA HIS A 43 -0.78 -13.03 -9.19
C HIS A 43 -0.66 -14.48 -9.64
N LEU A 44 0.50 -14.90 -10.16
CA LEU A 44 0.72 -16.23 -10.74
C LEU A 44 1.58 -17.15 -9.88
N GLU A 45 2.53 -16.58 -9.13
CA GLU A 45 3.48 -17.32 -8.28
C GLU A 45 3.99 -16.45 -7.14
N THR A 46 4.73 -17.03 -6.19
CA THR A 46 5.41 -16.25 -5.14
C THR A 46 6.75 -15.75 -5.68
N PRO A 47 6.89 -14.44 -5.91
CA PRO A 47 8.12 -13.89 -6.46
C PRO A 47 9.21 -13.75 -5.41
N TYR A 48 10.47 -13.87 -5.88
CA TYR A 48 11.68 -13.70 -5.05
C TYR A 48 12.48 -12.50 -5.55
N ASP A 49 12.97 -11.70 -4.61
CA ASP A 49 13.99 -10.68 -4.84
C ASP A 49 15.26 -11.11 -4.09
N GLU A 50 16.31 -11.39 -4.86
CA GLU A 50 17.59 -11.91 -4.34
C GLU A 50 18.64 -10.82 -4.12
N ARG A 51 18.28 -9.56 -4.34
CA ARG A 51 19.18 -8.43 -4.10
C ARG A 51 19.57 -8.32 -2.63
N SER A 52 20.73 -7.68 -2.41
CA SER A 52 21.21 -7.42 -1.07
C SER A 52 20.24 -6.53 -0.28
N GLN A 53 20.25 -6.66 1.04
CA GLN A 53 19.51 -5.77 1.92
C GLN A 53 19.90 -4.30 1.67
N GLU A 54 21.19 -4.04 1.44
CA GLU A 54 21.71 -2.70 1.16
C GLU A 54 21.08 -2.08 -0.10
N ASP A 55 20.96 -2.85 -1.18
CA ASP A 55 20.34 -2.37 -2.42
C ASP A 55 18.86 -2.02 -2.21
N ILE A 56 18.10 -2.88 -1.52
CA ILE A 56 16.70 -2.65 -1.23
C ILE A 56 16.51 -1.39 -0.37
N PHE A 57 17.35 -1.21 0.65
CA PHE A 57 17.29 -0.07 1.56
C PHE A 57 17.71 1.24 0.89
N ASN A 58 18.72 1.19 0.01
CA ASN A 58 19.22 2.39 -0.68
C ASN A 58 18.39 2.78 -1.90
N GLN A 59 17.52 1.91 -2.40
CA GLN A 59 16.73 2.15 -3.60
C GLN A 59 15.22 2.09 -3.31
N ASP A 60 14.69 0.90 -3.05
CA ASP A 60 13.24 0.63 -3.04
C ASP A 60 12.53 1.24 -1.83
N ILE A 61 13.15 1.22 -0.66
CA ILE A 61 12.60 1.79 0.58
C ILE A 61 12.61 3.32 0.54
N GLN A 62 13.55 3.95 -0.15
CA GLN A 62 13.75 5.39 -0.14
C GLN A 62 12.49 6.21 -0.48
N PRO A 63 11.70 5.88 -1.52
CA PRO A 63 10.46 6.58 -1.79
C PRO A 63 9.45 6.49 -0.64
N PHE A 64 9.32 5.33 0.00
CA PHE A 64 8.42 5.14 1.15
C PHE A 64 8.91 5.95 2.34
N GLN A 65 10.19 5.87 2.68
CA GLN A 65 10.79 6.61 3.79
C GLN A 65 10.54 8.11 3.64
N GLN A 66 10.87 8.70 2.49
CA GLN A 66 10.71 10.13 2.25
C GLN A 66 9.24 10.58 2.26
N LEU A 67 8.30 9.75 1.81
CA LEU A 67 6.88 10.06 1.87
C LEU A 67 6.31 9.90 3.30
N ILE A 68 6.83 8.95 4.10
CA ILE A 68 6.49 8.78 5.52
C ILE A 68 6.98 9.99 6.33
N GLU A 69 8.24 10.40 6.15
CA GLU A 69 8.83 11.56 6.81
C GLU A 69 8.05 12.86 6.55
N GLN A 70 7.47 12.99 5.34
CA GLN A 70 6.58 14.10 4.99
C GLN A 70 5.14 13.93 5.50
N ASN A 71 4.80 12.86 6.22
CA ASN A 71 3.45 12.53 6.69
C ASN A 71 2.41 12.45 5.56
N LEU A 72 2.81 11.96 4.39
CA LEU A 72 1.95 11.90 3.21
C LEU A 72 1.19 10.58 3.09
N LEU A 73 1.67 9.49 3.69
CA LEU A 73 1.04 8.18 3.62
C LEU A 73 0.19 7.91 4.87
N GLN A 74 -1.10 7.65 4.69
CA GLN A 74 -2.01 7.20 5.74
C GLN A 74 -2.11 5.69 5.83
N ALA A 75 -1.80 5.01 4.73
CA ALA A 75 -1.72 3.56 4.69
C ALA A 75 -0.54 3.07 3.85
N ILE A 76 -0.12 1.84 4.12
CA ILE A 76 0.86 1.11 3.31
C ILE A 76 0.33 -0.31 3.07
N MET A 77 0.56 -0.81 1.86
CA MET A 77 0.30 -2.18 1.46
C MET A 77 1.63 -2.86 1.13
N PRO A 78 2.04 -3.90 1.87
CA PRO A 78 3.23 -4.67 1.57
C PRO A 78 3.01 -5.63 0.41
N ALA A 79 4.10 -6.00 -0.27
CA ALA A 79 4.09 -6.94 -1.40
C ALA A 79 4.02 -8.40 -0.95
N HIS A 80 3.42 -9.28 -1.76
CA HIS A 80 3.60 -10.73 -1.69
C HIS A 80 4.91 -11.14 -2.38
N VAL A 81 6.04 -10.61 -1.92
CA VAL A 81 7.39 -10.87 -2.42
C VAL A 81 8.29 -11.29 -1.27
N ILE A 82 9.10 -12.32 -1.50
CA ILE A 82 10.14 -12.77 -0.58
C ILE A 82 11.45 -12.10 -0.96
N TYR A 83 11.99 -11.29 -0.07
CA TYR A 83 13.31 -10.64 -0.19
C TYR A 83 14.32 -11.52 0.52
N SER A 84 14.82 -12.52 -0.20
CA SER A 84 15.52 -13.69 0.36
C SER A 84 16.79 -13.37 1.15
N GLN A 85 17.44 -12.23 0.88
CA GLN A 85 18.58 -11.76 1.64
C GLN A 85 18.20 -11.01 2.93
N CYS A 86 16.90 -10.80 3.18
CA CYS A 86 16.37 -10.07 4.35
C CYS A 86 15.52 -10.95 5.25
N ASP A 87 14.55 -11.66 4.67
CA ASP A 87 13.64 -12.55 5.40
C ASP A 87 13.16 -13.68 4.48
N SER A 88 12.85 -14.82 5.08
CA SER A 88 12.29 -15.99 4.41
C SER A 88 10.78 -15.90 4.16
N GLN A 89 10.10 -14.92 4.76
CA GLN A 89 8.66 -14.70 4.59
C GLN A 89 8.39 -13.60 3.56
N PRO A 90 7.25 -13.68 2.82
CA PRO A 90 6.84 -12.56 1.98
C PRO A 90 6.61 -11.31 2.84
N ALA A 91 6.91 -10.12 2.31
CA ALA A 91 6.84 -8.89 3.09
C ALA A 91 5.47 -8.66 3.76
N SER A 92 4.38 -9.07 3.12
CA SER A 92 3.02 -9.01 3.66
C SER A 92 2.75 -9.91 4.86
N GLY A 93 3.58 -10.92 5.10
CA GLY A 93 3.49 -11.85 6.23
C GLY A 93 4.71 -11.82 7.16
N SER A 94 5.58 -10.83 7.02
CA SER A 94 6.88 -10.73 7.70
C SER A 94 6.85 -9.71 8.84
N LYS A 95 7.17 -10.17 10.05
CA LYS A 95 7.38 -9.26 11.20
C LYS A 95 8.58 -8.36 10.99
N PHE A 96 9.65 -8.88 10.38
CA PHE A 96 10.83 -8.08 10.05
C PHE A 96 10.42 -6.85 9.22
N TRP A 97 9.70 -7.06 8.12
CA TRP A 97 9.30 -5.94 7.26
C TRP A 97 8.29 -5.00 7.90
N LEU A 98 7.28 -5.54 8.61
CA LEU A 98 6.17 -4.72 9.10
C LEU A 98 6.42 -4.13 10.49
N GLN A 99 7.10 -4.84 11.40
CA GLN A 99 7.35 -4.34 12.75
C GLN A 99 8.74 -3.69 12.86
N ASP A 100 9.80 -4.39 12.44
CA ASP A 100 11.15 -3.90 12.68
C ASP A 100 11.50 -2.76 11.70
N ILE A 101 11.20 -2.92 10.41
CA ILE A 101 11.51 -1.90 9.41
C ILE A 101 10.41 -0.82 9.37
N LEU A 102 9.19 -1.18 9.00
CA LEU A 102 8.15 -0.18 8.73
C LEU A 102 7.70 0.58 9.98
N ARG A 103 7.41 -0.14 11.08
CA ARG A 103 6.98 0.48 12.35
C ARG A 103 8.12 1.12 13.12
N ALA A 104 9.19 0.33 13.41
CA ALA A 104 10.24 0.78 14.31
C ALA A 104 11.27 1.69 13.61
N GLN A 105 11.85 1.25 12.48
CA GLN A 105 12.89 2.01 11.81
C GLN A 105 12.35 3.21 11.03
N LEU A 106 11.28 3.03 10.23
CA LEU A 106 10.67 4.12 9.45
C LEU A 106 9.62 4.91 10.22
N ASN A 107 9.31 4.52 11.47
CA ASN A 107 8.36 5.19 12.36
C ASN A 107 6.96 5.39 11.73
N PHE A 108 6.51 4.43 10.91
CA PHE A 108 5.21 4.52 10.25
C PHE A 108 4.08 4.17 11.22
N ASN A 109 3.16 5.10 11.46
CA ASN A 109 2.05 4.96 12.39
C ASN A 109 0.67 4.82 11.72
N GLY A 110 0.61 4.86 10.37
CA GLY A 110 -0.63 4.67 9.60
C GLY A 110 -1.11 3.22 9.55
N ALA A 111 -2.18 2.97 8.81
CA ALA A 111 -2.72 1.63 8.62
C ALA A 111 -1.83 0.77 7.71
N ILE A 112 -1.74 -0.52 8.00
CA ILE A 112 -1.11 -1.51 7.12
C ILE A 112 -2.20 -2.43 6.60
N PHE A 113 -2.39 -2.44 5.27
CA PHE A 113 -3.24 -3.42 4.59
C PHE A 113 -2.43 -4.68 4.30
N SER A 114 -3.05 -5.85 4.26
CA SER A 114 -2.43 -6.93 3.49
C SER A 114 -2.53 -6.59 2.00
N ASP A 115 -1.71 -7.21 1.15
CA ASP A 115 -2.10 -7.35 -0.25
C ASP A 115 -3.22 -8.41 -0.36
N ASP A 116 -3.80 -8.60 -1.53
CA ASP A 116 -4.90 -9.56 -1.71
C ASP A 116 -4.46 -10.98 -1.36
N LEU A 117 -4.97 -11.50 -0.24
CA LEU A 117 -4.67 -12.85 0.24
C LEU A 117 -5.23 -13.96 -0.69
N GLY A 118 -6.09 -13.60 -1.66
CA GLY A 118 -6.54 -14.49 -2.73
C GLY A 118 -5.47 -14.75 -3.81
N MET A 119 -4.45 -13.89 -3.91
CA MET A 119 -3.38 -14.05 -4.90
C MET A 119 -2.55 -15.30 -4.68
N LYS A 120 -2.03 -15.89 -5.77
CA LYS A 120 -1.15 -17.07 -5.69
C LYS A 120 0.15 -16.77 -4.95
N GLY A 121 0.68 -15.54 -5.04
CA GLY A 121 1.83 -15.09 -4.28
C GLY A 121 1.66 -15.18 -2.76
N ALA A 122 0.42 -15.11 -2.27
CA ALA A 122 0.09 -15.35 -0.86
C ALA A 122 0.10 -16.85 -0.49
N GLY A 123 0.11 -17.75 -1.47
CA GLY A 123 0.05 -19.21 -1.28
C GLY A 123 1.16 -19.78 -0.41
N PHE A 124 2.32 -19.11 -0.36
CA PHE A 124 3.42 -19.47 0.53
C PHE A 124 3.01 -19.49 2.02
N MET A 125 2.06 -18.65 2.40
CA MET A 125 1.55 -18.55 3.76
C MET A 125 0.48 -19.62 4.14
N GLY A 126 0.13 -20.53 3.22
CA GLY A 126 -0.83 -21.62 3.47
C GLY A 126 -2.24 -21.36 2.92
N ASP A 127 -3.25 -21.88 3.59
CA ASP A 127 -4.66 -21.64 3.26
C ASP A 127 -5.14 -20.23 3.67
N PHE A 128 -6.37 -19.87 3.37
CA PHE A 128 -6.90 -18.53 3.62
C PHE A 128 -6.88 -18.11 5.10
N VAL A 129 -7.11 -19.08 6.02
CA VAL A 129 -7.09 -18.81 7.46
C VAL A 129 -5.65 -18.58 7.92
N ALA A 130 -4.72 -19.47 7.51
CA ALA A 130 -3.29 -19.35 7.83
C ALA A 130 -2.68 -18.04 7.30
N ARG A 131 -2.99 -17.66 6.04
CA ARG A 131 -2.57 -16.37 5.45
C ARG A 131 -3.07 -15.19 6.27
N SER A 132 -4.32 -15.24 6.67
CA SER A 132 -4.98 -14.20 7.47
C SER A 132 -4.32 -14.06 8.85
N GLU A 133 -4.10 -15.18 9.53
CA GLU A 133 -3.40 -15.23 10.83
C GLU A 133 -1.97 -14.70 10.71
N GLN A 134 -1.23 -15.13 9.69
CA GLN A 134 0.15 -14.69 9.49
C GLN A 134 0.22 -13.19 9.20
N ALA A 135 -0.62 -12.66 8.33
CA ALA A 135 -0.64 -11.22 8.01
C ALA A 135 -0.99 -10.38 9.26
N LEU A 136 -1.98 -10.79 10.06
CA LEU A 136 -2.33 -10.11 11.32
C LEU A 136 -1.19 -10.19 12.34
N ASN A 137 -0.57 -11.35 12.51
CA ASN A 137 0.55 -11.55 13.41
C ASN A 137 1.81 -10.81 12.97
N ALA A 138 1.99 -10.59 11.67
CA ALA A 138 3.06 -9.76 11.12
C ALA A 138 2.80 -8.27 11.38
N GLY A 139 1.55 -7.83 11.53
CA GLY A 139 1.22 -6.45 11.87
C GLY A 139 0.29 -5.73 10.91
N CYS A 140 -0.37 -6.43 10.00
CA CYS A 140 -1.44 -5.86 9.18
C CYS A 140 -2.62 -5.42 10.06
N ASP A 141 -3.19 -4.27 9.75
CA ASP A 141 -4.36 -3.73 10.43
C ASP A 141 -5.67 -4.12 9.70
N LEU A 142 -5.60 -4.41 8.41
CA LEU A 142 -6.74 -4.80 7.58
C LEU A 142 -6.32 -5.89 6.59
N LEU A 143 -7.15 -6.91 6.46
CA LEU A 143 -6.95 -8.00 5.52
C LEU A 143 -7.79 -7.79 4.26
N LEU A 144 -7.18 -8.00 3.09
CA LEU A 144 -7.88 -8.01 1.81
C LEU A 144 -7.99 -9.45 1.31
N LEU A 145 -9.18 -9.86 0.94
CA LEU A 145 -9.47 -11.12 0.29
C LEU A 145 -10.48 -10.85 -0.82
N CYS A 146 -9.97 -10.62 -2.03
CA CYS A 146 -10.75 -10.18 -3.17
C CYS A 146 -11.16 -11.37 -4.05
N ASN A 147 -12.39 -11.32 -4.59
CA ASN A 147 -12.91 -12.29 -5.58
C ASN A 147 -12.97 -13.77 -5.12
N GLU A 148 -12.68 -14.08 -3.85
CA GLU A 148 -12.62 -15.42 -3.27
C GLU A 148 -13.67 -15.57 -2.15
N ARG A 149 -14.97 -15.62 -2.55
CA ARG A 149 -16.08 -15.65 -1.60
C ARG A 149 -15.97 -16.78 -0.57
N ASP A 150 -15.61 -17.98 -1.03
CA ASP A 150 -15.50 -19.15 -0.16
C ASP A 150 -14.33 -18.98 0.82
N GLY A 151 -13.24 -18.38 0.38
CA GLY A 151 -12.11 -18.00 1.24
C GLY A 151 -12.50 -16.98 2.31
N VAL A 152 -13.31 -15.98 1.95
CA VAL A 152 -13.84 -15.01 2.93
C VAL A 152 -14.68 -15.71 4.00
N ILE A 153 -15.58 -16.63 3.60
CA ILE A 153 -16.41 -17.41 4.54
C ILE A 153 -15.53 -18.25 5.46
N GLN A 154 -14.52 -18.96 4.91
CA GLN A 154 -13.59 -19.76 5.70
C GLN A 154 -12.86 -18.90 6.75
N VAL A 155 -12.40 -17.70 6.38
CA VAL A 155 -11.72 -16.79 7.31
C VAL A 155 -12.69 -16.31 8.39
N LEU A 156 -13.90 -15.87 8.03
CA LEU A 156 -14.88 -15.38 9.00
C LEU A 156 -15.32 -16.45 10.01
N ASP A 157 -15.43 -17.70 9.57
CA ASP A 157 -15.89 -18.80 10.42
C ASP A 157 -14.77 -19.36 11.32
N ASN A 158 -13.51 -19.29 10.89
CA ASN A 158 -12.43 -20.01 11.56
C ASN A 158 -11.32 -19.12 12.15
N LEU A 159 -11.18 -17.86 11.72
CA LEU A 159 -10.14 -16.96 12.23
C LEU A 159 -10.41 -16.62 13.70
N LYS A 160 -9.46 -17.00 14.56
CA LYS A 160 -9.53 -16.69 16.00
C LYS A 160 -8.62 -15.51 16.32
N LEU A 161 -9.23 -14.37 16.65
CA LEU A 161 -8.49 -13.20 17.09
C LEU A 161 -8.21 -13.30 18.60
N SER A 162 -6.95 -13.53 18.96
CA SER A 162 -6.48 -13.54 20.36
C SER A 162 -5.86 -12.20 20.78
N GLU A 163 -6.30 -11.10 20.19
CA GLU A 163 -5.69 -9.81 20.41
C GLU A 163 -5.99 -9.22 21.77
N LYS A 164 -4.96 -8.59 22.37
CA LYS A 164 -5.16 -7.73 23.52
C LYS A 164 -6.04 -6.53 23.10
N GLN A 165 -6.95 -6.11 23.98
CA GLN A 165 -7.84 -4.99 23.71
C GLN A 165 -7.12 -3.70 23.26
N SER A 166 -5.91 -3.46 23.76
CA SER A 166 -5.09 -2.31 23.35
C SER A 166 -4.67 -2.36 21.86
N CYS A 167 -4.33 -3.55 21.34
CA CYS A 167 -3.96 -3.73 19.93
C CYS A 167 -5.18 -3.50 19.02
N PHE A 168 -6.36 -3.96 19.44
CA PHE A 168 -7.60 -3.74 18.71
C PHE A 168 -7.95 -2.25 18.59
N LEU A 169 -7.89 -1.51 19.70
CA LEU A 169 -8.18 -0.07 19.70
C LEU A 169 -7.22 0.73 18.81
N LEU A 170 -5.94 0.41 18.86
CA LEU A 170 -4.92 1.06 18.02
C LEU A 170 -5.17 0.79 16.52
N ARG A 171 -5.50 -0.47 16.16
CA ARG A 171 -5.87 -0.85 14.80
C ARG A 171 -7.10 -0.09 14.33
N GLN A 172 -8.14 -0.02 15.16
CA GLN A 172 -9.35 0.72 14.85
C GLN A 172 -9.08 2.22 14.61
N GLN A 173 -8.25 2.85 15.43
CA GLN A 173 -7.86 4.26 15.23
C GLN A 173 -7.15 4.48 13.89
N ARG A 174 -6.20 3.60 13.52
CA ARG A 174 -5.51 3.67 12.23
C ARG A 174 -6.49 3.56 11.06
N LEU A 175 -7.41 2.60 11.12
CA LEU A 175 -8.41 2.40 10.07
C LEU A 175 -9.39 3.58 9.98
N GLN A 176 -9.81 4.16 11.11
CA GLN A 176 -10.66 5.36 11.12
C GLN A 176 -10.01 6.57 10.44
N SER A 177 -8.69 6.68 10.48
CA SER A 177 -7.96 7.76 9.81
C SER A 177 -8.10 7.75 8.29
N LEU A 178 -8.51 6.61 7.70
CA LEU A 178 -8.65 6.43 6.26
C LEU A 178 -10.00 6.91 5.72
N PHE A 179 -10.99 7.13 6.59
CA PHE A 179 -12.29 7.58 6.12
C PHE A 179 -12.23 8.99 5.56
N LYS A 180 -12.91 9.17 4.43
CA LYS A 180 -13.01 10.46 3.73
C LYS A 180 -13.52 11.55 4.66
N ARG A 181 -12.76 12.63 4.79
CA ARG A 181 -13.07 13.76 5.69
C ARG A 181 -14.00 14.79 5.06
N LYS A 182 -14.07 14.88 3.74
CA LYS A 182 -14.95 15.79 3.00
C LYS A 182 -15.93 14.99 2.15
N LYS A 183 -17.20 15.31 2.25
CA LYS A 183 -18.25 14.77 1.38
C LYS A 183 -18.76 15.91 0.50
N LEU A 184 -18.58 15.77 -0.80
CA LEU A 184 -19.20 16.64 -1.80
C LEU A 184 -20.21 15.78 -2.57
N THR A 185 -21.39 16.33 -2.82
CA THR A 185 -22.31 15.77 -3.80
C THR A 185 -21.74 15.96 -5.19
N TRP A 186 -22.24 15.20 -6.16
CA TRP A 186 -21.80 15.34 -7.54
C TRP A 186 -22.08 16.75 -8.09
N SER A 187 -23.27 17.30 -7.79
CA SER A 187 -23.64 18.66 -8.19
C SER A 187 -22.74 19.73 -7.62
N GLU A 188 -22.36 19.62 -6.35
CA GLU A 188 -21.41 20.56 -5.73
C GLU A 188 -20.01 20.44 -6.36
N LEU A 189 -19.57 19.23 -6.71
CA LEU A 189 -18.28 19.01 -7.35
C LEU A 189 -18.27 19.63 -8.77
N GLU A 190 -19.32 19.39 -9.58
CA GLU A 190 -19.40 19.91 -10.96
C GLU A 190 -19.38 21.44 -11.02
N CYS A 191 -19.91 22.11 -9.99
CA CYS A 191 -19.91 23.56 -9.88
C CYS A 191 -18.66 24.12 -9.17
N ALA A 192 -17.79 23.27 -8.59
CA ALA A 192 -16.63 23.73 -7.85
C ALA A 192 -15.61 24.41 -8.78
N PRO A 193 -15.22 25.68 -8.52
CA PRO A 193 -14.28 26.41 -9.41
C PRO A 193 -12.98 25.63 -9.66
N ARG A 194 -12.44 24.98 -8.64
CA ARG A 194 -11.23 24.16 -8.74
C ARG A 194 -11.41 22.93 -9.63
N TRP A 195 -12.59 22.30 -9.62
CA TRP A 195 -12.89 21.19 -10.51
C TRP A 195 -12.89 21.65 -11.97
N LEU A 196 -13.53 22.78 -12.25
CA LEU A 196 -13.60 23.35 -13.59
C LEU A 196 -12.21 23.75 -14.11
N GLU A 197 -11.40 24.42 -13.28
CA GLU A 197 -10.02 24.80 -13.62
C GLU A 197 -9.14 23.55 -13.87
N ASN A 198 -9.19 22.55 -13.01
CA ASN A 198 -8.41 21.33 -13.16
C ASN A 198 -8.82 20.56 -14.42
N ARG A 199 -10.11 20.51 -14.74
CA ARG A 199 -10.61 19.89 -15.97
C ARG A 199 -10.07 20.56 -17.21
N GLN A 200 -10.03 21.91 -17.23
CA GLN A 200 -9.45 22.66 -18.33
C GLN A 200 -7.93 22.39 -18.49
N LYS A 201 -7.19 22.42 -17.38
CA LYS A 201 -5.76 22.10 -17.37
C LYS A 201 -5.45 20.69 -17.88
N LEU A 202 -6.20 19.69 -17.43
CA LEU A 202 -6.04 18.30 -17.88
C LEU A 202 -6.33 18.16 -19.39
N THR A 203 -7.38 18.82 -19.90
CA THR A 203 -7.71 18.82 -21.33
C THR A 203 -6.56 19.45 -22.15
N ALA A 204 -6.03 20.57 -21.69
CA ALA A 204 -4.91 21.23 -22.37
C ALA A 204 -3.64 20.37 -22.39
N LEU A 205 -3.28 19.73 -21.26
CA LEU A 205 -2.16 18.79 -21.17
C LEU A 205 -2.34 17.58 -22.11
N GLN A 206 -3.55 17.03 -22.18
CA GLN A 206 -3.86 15.93 -23.09
C GLN A 206 -3.68 16.33 -24.56
N GLN A 207 -4.12 17.52 -24.94
CA GLN A 207 -3.94 18.05 -26.29
C GLN A 207 -2.48 18.26 -26.65
N GLN A 208 -1.68 18.84 -25.72
CA GLN A 208 -0.23 19.00 -25.89
C GLN A 208 0.48 17.65 -26.06
N TRP A 209 0.13 16.67 -25.25
CA TRP A 209 0.72 15.34 -25.35
C TRP A 209 0.38 14.63 -26.67
N LEU A 210 -0.85 14.76 -27.15
CA LEU A 210 -1.26 14.23 -28.46
C LEU A 210 -0.52 14.92 -29.61
N ALA A 211 -0.36 16.25 -29.54
CA ALA A 211 0.39 17.00 -30.55
C ALA A 211 1.89 16.66 -30.60
N ALA A 212 2.48 16.30 -29.45
CA ALA A 212 3.90 15.91 -29.38
C ALA A 212 4.18 14.48 -29.89
N LYS A 213 3.14 13.67 -30.12
CA LYS A 213 3.25 12.31 -30.66
C LYS A 213 3.11 12.22 -32.18
N ASN A 214 2.62 13.29 -32.82
CA ASN A 214 2.52 13.44 -34.27
C ASN A 214 3.71 14.24 -34.81
#